data_4dc7b74851d84661ce77962792bd7c46
#
_entry.id   4dc7b74851d84661ce77962792bd7c46
#
_cell.length_a   1.000
_cell.length_b   1.000
_cell.length_c   1.000
_cell.angle_alpha   90.00
_cell.angle_beta   90.00
_cell.angle_gamma   90.00
#
_symmetry.space_group_name_H-M   'P 1'
#
loop_
_entity.id
_entity.type
_entity.pdbx_description
1 polymer ?
#
loop_
_entity_poly.entity_id
_entity_poly.type
_entity_poly.pdbx_seq_one_letter_code
_entity_poly.pdbx_strand_id
1 'polypeptide(L)'
;MGWFYGCKLHIAMNQFGEIACSALSNGHVADIKMVEQLVAGIEAKLYGDRGYISQELKIRLKDQGIDLITYHRKNMQAIQLQESDEYHLRQRNKIETLFSLLKGQYNLVTSKARSLHGFLSGIYASLCAYQLTHQNKPTIQIKESSA
;
A
#
# COMPACT_ATOMS: atom_id res chain seq x y z
N MET A 1 0.13 7.73 30.98
CA MET A 1 0.39 7.69 29.51
C MET A 1 1.27 6.48 29.23
N GLY A 2 0.70 5.43 28.63
CA GLY A 2 1.47 4.26 28.24
C GLY A 2 2.38 4.63 27.06
N TRP A 3 3.62 4.19 27.11
CA TRP A 3 4.54 4.27 25.99
C TRP A 3 4.03 3.32 24.90
N PHE A 4 3.42 3.85 23.87
CA PHE A 4 3.17 3.08 22.66
C PHE A 4 4.50 2.99 21.92
N TYR A 5 5.00 1.79 21.69
CA TYR A 5 5.95 1.56 20.62
C TYR A 5 5.20 1.89 19.31
N GLY A 6 5.22 3.17 18.94
CA GLY A 6 4.52 3.65 17.77
C GLY A 6 5.23 3.15 16.51
N CYS A 7 4.85 1.97 16.04
CA CYS A 7 5.21 1.52 14.70
C CYS A 7 4.11 1.94 13.72
N LYS A 8 4.53 2.40 12.56
CA LYS A 8 3.65 2.61 11.41
C LYS A 8 3.80 1.44 10.45
N LEU A 9 2.66 0.91 10.01
CA LEU A 9 2.59 -0.08 8.95
C LEU A 9 2.28 0.64 7.63
N HIS A 10 3.16 0.49 6.66
CA HIS A 10 3.02 1.00 5.31
C HIS A 10 2.65 -0.16 4.39
N ILE A 11 1.63 0.02 3.56
CA ILE A 11 1.16 -1.00 2.62
C ILE A 11 0.96 -0.35 1.26
N ALA A 12 1.42 -1.04 0.22
CA ALA A 12 0.97 -0.83 -1.14
C ALA A 12 0.13 -2.03 -1.58
N MET A 13 -1.00 -1.75 -2.22
CA MET A 13 -1.90 -2.77 -2.73
C MET A 13 -2.08 -2.62 -4.24
N ASN A 14 -2.34 -3.73 -4.91
CA ASN A 14 -2.64 -3.71 -6.32
C ASN A 14 -4.13 -3.38 -6.58
N GLN A 15 -4.48 -3.25 -7.86
CA GLN A 15 -5.85 -2.94 -8.29
C GLN A 15 -6.90 -4.00 -7.88
N PHE A 16 -6.46 -5.22 -7.59
CA PHE A 16 -7.32 -6.33 -7.18
C PHE A 16 -7.57 -6.40 -5.67
N GLY A 17 -6.94 -5.53 -4.89
CA GLY A 17 -7.06 -5.52 -3.45
C GLY A 17 -6.05 -6.40 -2.72
N GLU A 18 -5.05 -6.92 -3.41
CA GLU A 18 -4.00 -7.74 -2.83
C GLU A 18 -2.85 -6.87 -2.31
N ILE A 19 -2.21 -7.29 -1.23
CA ILE A 19 -1.02 -6.64 -0.70
C ILE A 19 0.16 -6.92 -1.62
N ALA A 20 0.65 -5.89 -2.31
CA ALA A 20 1.82 -5.99 -3.16
C ALA A 20 3.12 -5.91 -2.34
N CYS A 21 3.18 -5.00 -1.38
CA CYS A 21 4.30 -4.87 -0.46
C CYS A 21 3.88 -4.23 0.86
N SER A 22 4.68 -4.46 1.89
CA SER A 22 4.48 -3.87 3.21
C SER A 22 5.84 -3.56 3.86
N ALA A 23 5.86 -2.52 4.68
CA ALA A 23 7.03 -2.13 5.46
C ALA A 23 6.59 -1.57 6.82
N LEU A 24 7.48 -1.69 7.80
CA LEU A 24 7.29 -1.11 9.13
C LEU A 24 8.30 0.01 9.36
N SER A 25 7.87 1.08 9.98
CA SER A 25 8.75 2.15 10.44
C SER A 25 8.41 2.57 11.86
N ASN A 26 9.33 3.31 12.47
CA ASN A 26 9.02 4.00 13.72
C ASN A 26 7.95 5.06 13.50
N GLY A 27 7.11 5.30 14.50
CA GLY A 27 5.97 6.21 14.42
C GLY A 27 6.32 7.65 14.05
N HIS A 28 7.55 8.10 14.35
CA HIS A 28 8.02 9.44 14.02
C HIS A 28 8.54 9.61 12.59
N VAL A 29 8.73 8.52 11.85
CA VAL A 29 9.18 8.58 10.45
C VAL A 29 8.03 9.09 9.57
N ALA A 30 8.33 10.10 8.74
CA ALA A 30 7.34 10.61 7.79
C ALA A 30 7.04 9.56 6.70
N ASP A 31 5.78 9.38 6.36
CA ASP A 31 5.32 8.36 5.42
C ASP A 31 6.00 8.47 4.05
N ILE A 32 6.23 9.70 3.60
CA ILE A 32 6.91 9.99 2.33
C ILE A 32 8.34 9.41 2.27
N LYS A 33 9.03 9.30 3.41
CA LYS A 33 10.39 8.74 3.47
C LYS A 33 10.41 7.23 3.31
N MET A 34 9.28 6.58 3.55
CA MET A 34 9.15 5.13 3.46
C MET A 34 8.78 4.62 2.08
N VAL A 35 8.33 5.52 1.19
CA VAL A 35 7.81 5.12 -0.13
C VAL A 35 8.86 4.36 -0.94
N GLU A 36 10.07 4.89 -1.06
CA GLU A 36 11.14 4.24 -1.86
C GLU A 36 11.48 2.85 -1.33
N GLN A 37 11.58 2.71 -0.01
CA GLN A 37 11.84 1.40 0.62
C GLN A 37 10.66 0.44 0.42
N LEU A 38 9.42 0.96 0.51
CA LEU A 38 8.20 0.17 0.37
C LEU A 38 8.08 -0.46 -1.02
N VAL A 39 8.42 0.31 -2.06
CA VAL A 39 8.22 -0.11 -3.46
C VAL A 39 9.51 -0.53 -4.16
N ALA A 40 10.60 -0.73 -3.43
CA ALA A 40 11.88 -1.15 -3.98
C ALA A 40 11.74 -2.45 -4.77
N GLY A 41 12.26 -2.47 -6.01
CA GLY A 41 12.21 -3.62 -6.90
C GLY A 41 10.87 -3.84 -7.62
N ILE A 42 9.95 -2.89 -7.55
CA ILE A 42 8.70 -2.91 -8.31
C ILE A 42 8.80 -1.92 -9.47
N GLU A 43 8.36 -2.33 -10.65
CA GLU A 43 8.17 -1.45 -11.79
C GLU A 43 6.67 -1.29 -12.03
N ALA A 44 6.10 -0.11 -11.71
CA ALA A 44 4.67 0.14 -11.81
C ALA A 44 4.32 1.63 -11.73
N LYS A 45 3.06 1.95 -12.00
CA LYS A 45 2.45 3.21 -11.59
C LYS A 45 2.03 3.11 -10.12
N LEU A 46 2.42 4.08 -9.31
CA LEU A 46 2.07 4.19 -7.89
C LEU A 46 1.10 5.35 -7.69
N TYR A 47 -0.09 5.06 -7.19
CA TYR A 47 -1.13 6.05 -6.93
C TYR A 47 -1.15 6.42 -5.45
N GLY A 48 -0.80 7.67 -5.14
CA GLY A 48 -0.67 8.16 -3.77
C GLY A 48 -1.61 9.29 -3.42
N ASP A 49 -1.74 9.56 -2.11
CA ASP A 49 -2.46 10.72 -1.62
C ASP A 49 -1.64 12.01 -1.82
N ARG A 50 -2.29 13.15 -1.64
CA ARG A 50 -1.68 14.48 -1.70
C ARG A 50 -0.52 14.67 -0.70
N GLY A 51 -0.45 13.87 0.36
CA GLY A 51 0.66 13.82 1.30
C GLY A 51 1.99 13.38 0.69
N TYR A 52 1.93 12.66 -0.45
CA TYR A 52 3.12 12.16 -1.16
C TYR A 52 3.58 13.09 -2.29
N ILE A 53 3.05 14.33 -2.38
CA ILE A 53 3.48 15.31 -3.38
C ILE A 53 4.88 15.81 -3.03
N SER A 54 5.88 15.32 -3.77
CA SER A 54 7.26 15.75 -3.73
C SER A 54 7.88 15.55 -5.10
N GLN A 55 8.40 16.63 -5.68
CA GLN A 55 9.10 16.54 -6.98
C GLN A 55 10.36 15.69 -6.88
N GLU A 56 11.08 15.83 -5.78
CA GLU A 56 12.29 15.06 -5.52
C GLU A 56 11.99 13.55 -5.43
N LEU A 57 10.95 13.17 -4.67
CA LEU A 57 10.51 11.77 -4.58
C LEU A 57 10.07 11.24 -5.96
N LYS A 58 9.32 12.04 -6.71
CA LYS A 58 8.84 11.65 -8.05
C LYS A 58 10.00 11.35 -9.02
N ILE A 59 11.04 12.18 -9.00
CA ILE A 59 12.25 11.97 -9.83
C ILE A 59 12.95 10.68 -9.42
N ARG A 60 13.23 10.50 -8.11
CA ARG A 60 13.91 9.29 -7.62
C ARG A 60 13.14 8.00 -7.91
N LEU A 61 11.82 8.03 -7.77
CA LEU A 61 10.98 6.88 -8.11
C LEU A 61 10.99 6.59 -9.61
N LYS A 62 10.99 7.63 -10.43
CA LYS A 62 11.04 7.48 -11.89
C LYS A 62 12.33 6.82 -12.35
N ASP A 63 13.46 7.16 -11.73
CA ASP A 63 14.75 6.52 -11.99
C ASP A 63 14.76 5.03 -11.61
N GLN A 64 13.84 4.61 -10.73
CA GLN A 64 13.61 3.21 -10.33
C GLN A 64 12.51 2.51 -11.15
N GLY A 65 12.00 3.15 -12.21
CA GLY A 65 10.92 2.58 -13.04
C GLY A 65 9.51 2.76 -12.46
N ILE A 66 9.33 3.65 -11.47
CA ILE A 66 8.05 3.88 -10.81
C ILE A 66 7.51 5.27 -11.18
N ASP A 67 6.31 5.31 -11.71
CA ASP A 67 5.59 6.55 -12.01
C ASP A 67 4.65 6.91 -10.84
N LEU A 68 5.04 7.90 -10.03
CA LEU A 68 4.21 8.36 -8.91
C LEU A 68 3.14 9.34 -9.40
N ILE A 69 1.88 8.95 -9.26
CA ILE A 69 0.70 9.71 -9.65
C ILE A 69 -0.08 10.12 -8.40
N THR A 70 -0.33 11.42 -8.26
CA THR A 70 -1.06 12.00 -7.14
C THR A 70 -2.04 13.07 -7.64
N TYR A 71 -3.08 13.37 -6.85
CA TYR A 71 -3.88 14.55 -7.13
C TYR A 71 -3.07 15.84 -6.95
N HIS A 72 -3.31 16.82 -7.81
CA HIS A 72 -2.74 18.15 -7.66
C HIS A 72 -3.33 18.91 -6.47
N ARG A 73 -2.51 19.73 -5.82
CA ARG A 73 -3.02 20.73 -4.88
C ARG A 73 -3.69 21.87 -5.65
N LYS A 74 -4.66 22.54 -5.03
CA LYS A 74 -5.40 23.68 -5.64
C LYS A 74 -4.49 24.78 -6.22
N ASN A 75 -3.27 24.92 -5.71
CA ASN A 75 -2.30 25.95 -6.12
C ASN A 75 -1.25 25.45 -7.12
N MET A 76 -1.39 24.23 -7.67
CA MET A 76 -0.50 23.69 -8.69
C MET A 76 -1.18 23.79 -10.06
N GLN A 77 -0.37 24.01 -11.12
CA GLN A 77 -0.89 23.92 -12.48
C GLN A 77 -1.56 22.55 -12.68
N ALA A 78 -2.79 22.56 -13.14
CA ALA A 78 -3.52 21.35 -13.44
C ALA A 78 -2.87 20.62 -14.62
N ILE A 79 -2.17 19.54 -14.35
CA ILE A 79 -1.75 18.60 -15.38
C ILE A 79 -2.97 17.72 -15.66
N GLN A 80 -3.39 17.66 -16.91
CA GLN A 80 -4.48 16.80 -17.31
C GLN A 80 -4.05 15.34 -17.12
N LEU A 81 -4.65 14.65 -16.14
CA LEU A 81 -4.42 13.23 -15.92
C LEU A 81 -5.10 12.43 -17.03
N GLN A 82 -4.52 11.30 -17.39
CA GLN A 82 -5.21 10.33 -18.24
C GLN A 82 -6.43 9.78 -17.50
N GLU A 83 -7.49 9.47 -18.21
CA GLU A 83 -8.74 8.94 -17.62
C GLU A 83 -8.52 7.68 -16.79
N SER A 84 -7.61 6.80 -17.24
CA SER A 84 -7.18 5.60 -16.50
C SER A 84 -6.53 5.94 -15.16
N ASP A 85 -5.68 6.96 -15.12
CA ASP A 85 -4.98 7.37 -13.90
C ASP A 85 -5.94 8.03 -12.91
N GLU A 86 -6.90 8.80 -13.40
CA GLU A 86 -7.97 9.36 -12.58
C GLU A 86 -8.85 8.28 -11.96
N TYR A 87 -9.20 7.24 -12.74
CA TYR A 87 -9.92 6.08 -12.23
C TYR A 87 -9.16 5.39 -11.07
N HIS A 88 -7.89 5.11 -11.24
CA HIS A 88 -7.08 4.48 -10.21
C HIS A 88 -6.89 5.37 -8.97
N LEU A 89 -6.72 6.67 -9.14
CA LEU A 89 -6.69 7.61 -8.02
C LEU A 89 -7.98 7.62 -7.21
N ARG A 90 -9.14 7.47 -7.85
CA ARG A 90 -10.43 7.34 -7.16
C ARG A 90 -10.54 6.03 -6.36
N GLN A 91 -9.89 4.96 -6.84
CA GLN A 91 -9.89 3.65 -6.17
C GLN A 91 -8.97 3.57 -4.95
N ARG A 92 -8.16 4.60 -4.67
CA ARG A 92 -7.21 4.61 -3.53
C ARG A 92 -7.90 4.38 -2.17
N ASN A 93 -9.19 4.71 -2.05
CA ASN A 93 -9.95 4.47 -0.81
C ASN A 93 -10.02 2.98 -0.44
N LYS A 94 -9.73 2.07 -1.37
CA LYS A 94 -9.62 0.64 -1.08
C LYS A 94 -8.56 0.33 -0.02
N ILE A 95 -7.51 1.16 0.09
CA ILE A 95 -6.49 0.99 1.13
C ILE A 95 -7.08 1.22 2.53
N GLU A 96 -8.03 2.15 2.67
CA GLU A 96 -8.72 2.39 3.94
C GLU A 96 -9.59 1.19 4.33
N THR A 97 -10.25 0.57 3.34
CA THR A 97 -11.00 -0.66 3.53
C THR A 97 -10.09 -1.81 3.96
N LEU A 98 -8.93 -1.96 3.33
CA LEU A 98 -7.92 -2.94 3.72
C LEU A 98 -7.52 -2.76 5.20
N PHE A 99 -7.17 -1.53 5.61
CA PHE A 99 -6.81 -1.27 7.02
C PHE A 99 -7.97 -1.54 7.98
N SER A 100 -9.20 -1.22 7.58
CA SER A 100 -10.40 -1.54 8.38
C SER A 100 -10.56 -3.05 8.57
N LEU A 101 -10.39 -3.84 7.52
CA LEU A 101 -10.45 -5.29 7.59
C LEU A 101 -9.32 -5.86 8.46
N LEU A 102 -8.08 -5.40 8.27
CA LEU A 102 -6.94 -5.83 9.08
C LEU A 102 -7.18 -5.58 10.56
N LYS A 103 -7.71 -4.41 10.91
CA LYS A 103 -8.02 -4.05 12.30
C LYS A 103 -9.22 -4.81 12.87
N GLY A 104 -10.28 -4.99 12.09
CA GLY A 104 -11.53 -5.59 12.53
C GLY A 104 -11.51 -7.11 12.51
N GLN A 105 -11.16 -7.72 11.39
CA GLN A 105 -11.26 -9.18 11.19
C GLN A 105 -9.96 -9.92 11.51
N TYR A 106 -8.81 -9.27 11.30
CA TYR A 106 -7.49 -9.92 11.42
C TYR A 106 -6.70 -9.45 12.64
N ASN A 107 -7.33 -8.75 13.57
CA ASN A 107 -6.77 -8.36 14.88
C ASN A 107 -5.44 -7.60 14.82
N LEU A 108 -5.19 -6.82 13.78
CA LEU A 108 -3.93 -6.09 13.59
C LEU A 108 -3.58 -5.17 14.77
N VAL A 109 -4.59 -4.64 15.49
CA VAL A 109 -4.42 -3.63 16.56
C VAL A 109 -4.42 -4.22 17.97
N THR A 110 -4.87 -5.44 18.15
CA THR A 110 -5.05 -6.09 19.45
C THR A 110 -3.81 -6.85 19.93
N SER A 111 -2.62 -6.34 19.61
CA SER A 111 -1.40 -6.99 20.08
C SER A 111 -1.26 -6.83 21.59
N LYS A 112 -1.48 -7.91 22.34
CA LYS A 112 -1.06 -8.06 23.72
C LYS A 112 0.37 -8.60 23.83
N ALA A 113 1.17 -8.40 22.78
CA ALA A 113 2.51 -8.93 22.69
C ALA A 113 3.41 -8.33 23.77
N ARG A 114 4.11 -9.19 24.51
CA ARG A 114 5.07 -8.82 25.54
C ARG A 114 6.50 -8.73 25.02
N SER A 115 6.71 -9.00 23.74
CA SER A 115 8.00 -8.96 23.07
C SER A 115 7.87 -8.38 21.65
N LEU A 116 8.97 -7.86 21.12
CA LEU A 116 9.05 -7.37 19.75
C LEU A 116 8.74 -8.50 18.74
N HIS A 117 9.27 -9.69 18.97
CA HIS A 117 9.01 -10.85 18.09
C HIS A 117 7.51 -11.21 18.06
N GLY A 118 6.85 -11.25 19.23
CA GLY A 118 5.40 -11.51 19.29
C GLY A 118 4.58 -10.42 18.59
N PHE A 119 5.00 -9.16 18.71
CA PHE A 119 4.38 -8.04 18.02
C PHE A 119 4.50 -8.18 16.50
N LEU A 120 5.72 -8.39 15.98
CA LEU A 120 5.97 -8.57 14.56
C LEU A 120 5.25 -9.80 14.00
N SER A 121 5.28 -10.93 14.72
CA SER A 121 4.57 -12.15 14.33
C SER A 121 3.07 -11.91 14.19
N GLY A 122 2.47 -11.14 15.09
CA GLY A 122 1.06 -10.77 15.03
C GLY A 122 0.72 -9.93 13.79
N ILE A 123 1.56 -8.95 13.44
CA ILE A 123 1.38 -8.14 12.23
C ILE A 123 1.47 -9.02 10.99
N TYR A 124 2.53 -9.81 10.84
CA TYR A 124 2.71 -10.67 9.66
C TYR A 124 1.61 -11.72 9.55
N ALA A 125 1.15 -12.31 10.67
CA ALA A 125 0.03 -13.23 10.67
C ALA A 125 -1.25 -12.58 10.14
N SER A 126 -1.54 -11.33 10.56
CA SER A 126 -2.70 -10.58 10.06
C SER A 126 -2.61 -10.31 8.55
N LEU A 127 -1.44 -9.89 8.06
CA LEU A 127 -1.21 -9.64 6.63
C LEU A 127 -1.34 -10.93 5.81
N CYS A 128 -0.75 -12.03 6.28
CA CYS A 128 -0.85 -13.34 5.61
C CYS A 128 -2.29 -13.85 5.57
N ALA A 129 -3.02 -13.75 6.68
CA ALA A 129 -4.41 -14.16 6.74
C ALA A 129 -5.29 -13.38 5.76
N TYR A 130 -5.10 -12.05 5.69
CA TYR A 130 -5.78 -11.23 4.69
C TYR A 130 -5.43 -11.69 3.27
N GLN A 131 -4.14 -11.84 2.96
CA GLN A 131 -3.68 -12.19 1.62
C GLN A 131 -4.23 -13.56 1.16
N LEU A 132 -4.24 -14.54 2.05
CA LEU A 132 -4.76 -15.88 1.73
C LEU A 132 -6.27 -15.89 1.46
N THR A 133 -7.03 -15.03 2.13
CA THR A 133 -8.49 -14.96 1.99
C THR A 133 -8.96 -14.05 0.85
N HIS A 134 -8.14 -13.05 0.47
CA HIS A 134 -8.47 -12.04 -0.54
C HIS A 134 -7.68 -12.20 -1.84
N GLN A 135 -6.97 -13.31 -2.00
CA GLN A 135 -6.24 -13.60 -3.22
C GLN A 135 -7.22 -13.80 -4.38
N ASN A 136 -7.15 -12.94 -5.38
CA ASN A 136 -7.83 -13.17 -6.65
C ASN A 136 -7.18 -14.39 -7.32
N LYS A 137 -7.83 -15.54 -7.24
CA LYS A 137 -7.41 -16.71 -8.01
C LYS A 137 -7.53 -16.33 -9.48
N PRO A 138 -6.45 -16.41 -10.28
CA PRO A 138 -6.57 -16.21 -11.71
C PRO A 138 -7.58 -17.24 -12.22
N THR A 139 -8.63 -16.79 -12.87
CA THR A 139 -9.54 -17.68 -13.59
C THR A 139 -8.74 -18.20 -14.77
N ILE A 140 -8.24 -19.42 -14.65
CA ILE A 140 -7.64 -20.12 -15.78
C ILE A 140 -8.78 -20.42 -16.74
N GLN A 141 -8.94 -19.61 -17.76
CA GLN A 141 -9.78 -19.97 -18.90
C GLN A 141 -9.03 -21.04 -19.68
N ILE A 142 -9.39 -22.28 -19.46
CA ILE A 142 -8.99 -23.37 -20.34
C ILE A 142 -9.76 -23.14 -21.65
N LYS A 143 -9.07 -22.60 -22.65
CA LYS A 143 -9.57 -22.65 -24.02
C LYS A 143 -9.46 -24.10 -24.46
N GLU A 144 -10.57 -24.81 -24.50
CA GLU A 144 -10.66 -26.05 -25.22
C GLU A 144 -10.35 -25.71 -26.68
N SER A 145 -9.20 -26.16 -27.18
CA SER A 145 -8.93 -26.16 -28.61
C SER A 145 -9.86 -27.16 -29.24
N SER A 146 -10.89 -26.67 -29.92
CA SER A 146 -11.70 -27.52 -30.81
C SER A 146 -10.77 -28.17 -31.82
N ALA A 147 -10.66 -29.45 -31.72
CA ALA A 147 -9.98 -30.26 -32.71
C ALA A 147 -10.74 -30.23 -34.06
#